data_d233e8294ea8aafa1eec414d65329de8
#
_entry.id   d233e8294ea8aafa1eec414d65329de8
#
_cell.length_a   1.000
_cell.length_b   1.000
_cell.length_c   1.000
_cell.angle_alpha   90.00
_cell.angle_beta   90.00
_cell.angle_gamma   90.00
#
_symmetry.space_group_name_H-M   'P 1'
#
loop_
_entity.id
_entity.type
_entity.pdbx_description
1 polymer ?
#
loop_
_entity_poly.entity_id
_entity_poly.type
_entity_poly.pdbx_seq_one_letter_code
_entity_poly.pdbx_strand_id
1 'polypeptide(L)'
;LFQSLFSLAHPHGPWLHDPVMVVGAACCAALFVLVNAVLVALAGRAARPGVSRPDVSWPGGSWPGGSWPGGSWPTVSRTSATRDFESLLVDAAGLCAGVLVTIACTLSWVMLVVALPPVILLQRSLLHQQLRAAAQSDPKTGLLNAVAWQREAEQRIGRARRLGVAAGILLVDIDHFKRVNDTYGHLAGDDLLAATASTLGQHVRACDVLGRFGGEEFVAVLPGAGQQEACHIAERLRGRVREIAVPARGATSPDDTVTVTVSIGVAALGLDGEDLFELLAAADAALYRAKKSGRDRVCTLPPGDEPLR
;
A
#
# COMPACT_ATOMS: atom_id res chain seq x y z
N LEU A 1 47.35 -9.05 -17.39
CA LEU A 1 46.43 -8.77 -18.51
C LEU A 1 45.82 -7.36 -18.38
N PHE A 2 45.36 -6.94 -17.22
CA PHE A 2 44.72 -5.61 -16.97
C PHE A 2 45.75 -4.47 -17.09
N GLN A 3 46.95 -4.62 -16.48
CA GLN A 3 48.05 -3.66 -16.62
C GLN A 3 48.57 -3.56 -18.05
N SER A 4 48.60 -4.66 -18.81
CA SER A 4 49.07 -4.69 -20.21
C SER A 4 48.09 -4.01 -21.17
N LEU A 5 46.78 -4.17 -20.96
CA LEU A 5 45.74 -3.47 -21.72
C LEU A 5 45.67 -1.97 -21.38
N PHE A 6 45.95 -1.61 -20.13
CA PHE A 6 45.98 -0.22 -19.68
C PHE A 6 47.20 0.57 -20.23
N SER A 7 48.35 -0.07 -20.33
CA SER A 7 49.54 0.55 -20.87
C SER A 7 49.46 0.75 -22.40
N LEU A 8 48.71 -0.09 -23.12
CA LEU A 8 48.47 0.04 -24.56
C LEU A 8 47.52 1.22 -24.90
N ALA A 9 46.61 1.56 -23.97
CA ALA A 9 45.66 2.66 -24.17
C ALA A 9 46.21 4.03 -23.80
N HIS A 10 47.29 4.12 -22.99
CA HIS A 10 47.84 5.37 -22.46
C HIS A 10 49.39 5.37 -22.47
N PRO A 11 50.04 5.60 -23.59
CA PRO A 11 51.50 5.51 -23.71
C PRO A 11 52.28 6.69 -23.03
N HIS A 12 51.62 7.77 -22.61
CA HIS A 12 52.30 8.97 -22.13
C HIS A 12 51.73 9.52 -20.79
N GLY A 13 52.27 9.03 -19.69
CA GLY A 13 52.27 9.72 -18.37
C GLY A 13 50.90 10.01 -17.68
N PRO A 14 50.91 10.60 -16.52
CA PRO A 14 49.69 10.77 -15.73
C PRO A 14 48.75 11.76 -16.41
N TRP A 15 47.67 11.22 -16.98
CA TRP A 15 46.59 11.93 -17.69
C TRP A 15 45.83 12.97 -16.85
N LEU A 16 46.16 13.14 -15.56
CA LEU A 16 45.72 14.24 -14.70
C LEU A 16 46.18 15.64 -15.17
N HIS A 17 47.16 15.71 -16.09
CA HIS A 17 47.70 16.94 -16.69
C HIS A 17 47.17 17.23 -18.08
N ASP A 18 46.35 16.37 -18.70
CA ASP A 18 45.72 16.66 -19.96
C ASP A 18 44.47 17.52 -19.75
N PRO A 19 44.49 18.82 -20.13
CA PRO A 19 43.37 19.73 -19.90
C PRO A 19 42.10 19.27 -20.61
N VAL A 20 42.19 18.49 -21.69
CA VAL A 20 41.02 17.97 -22.43
C VAL A 20 40.32 16.90 -21.61
N MET A 21 41.06 16.03 -20.91
CA MET A 21 40.50 15.00 -20.05
C MET A 21 39.85 15.59 -18.79
N VAL A 22 40.50 16.60 -18.20
CA VAL A 22 39.95 17.30 -17.01
C VAL A 22 38.67 18.05 -17.36
N VAL A 23 38.63 18.75 -18.49
CA VAL A 23 37.44 19.45 -19.00
C VAL A 23 36.34 18.45 -19.36
N GLY A 24 36.67 17.33 -20.01
CA GLY A 24 35.68 16.28 -20.30
C GLY A 24 35.06 15.66 -19.07
N ALA A 25 35.85 15.36 -18.02
CA ALA A 25 35.38 14.83 -16.76
C ALA A 25 34.49 15.87 -16.03
N ALA A 26 34.87 17.13 -16.03
CA ALA A 26 34.08 18.22 -15.44
C ALA A 26 32.74 18.42 -16.17
N CYS A 27 32.71 18.35 -17.50
CA CYS A 27 31.48 18.41 -18.30
C CYS A 27 30.56 17.22 -18.02
N CYS A 28 31.08 15.99 -17.93
CA CYS A 28 30.31 14.80 -17.58
C CYS A 28 29.73 14.91 -16.16
N ALA A 29 30.51 15.40 -15.20
CA ALA A 29 30.05 15.64 -13.82
C ALA A 29 28.93 16.68 -13.76
N ALA A 30 29.09 17.80 -14.47
CA ALA A 30 28.09 18.85 -14.54
C ALA A 30 26.79 18.37 -15.22
N LEU A 31 26.88 17.59 -16.29
CA LEU A 31 25.74 17.00 -16.97
C LEU A 31 25.00 16.00 -16.08
N PHE A 32 25.75 15.16 -15.33
CA PHE A 32 25.17 14.22 -14.38
C PHE A 32 24.43 14.93 -13.25
N VAL A 33 25.02 15.98 -12.65
CA VAL A 33 24.38 16.80 -11.61
C VAL A 33 23.11 17.46 -12.15
N LEU A 34 23.16 17.99 -13.37
CA LEU A 34 22.02 18.65 -14.01
C LEU A 34 20.88 17.65 -14.26
N VAL A 35 21.19 16.49 -14.83
CA VAL A 35 20.19 15.43 -15.10
C VAL A 35 19.56 14.94 -13.79
N ASN A 36 20.37 14.73 -12.76
CA ASN A 36 19.88 14.29 -11.45
C ASN A 36 19.00 15.39 -10.78
N ALA A 37 19.38 16.65 -10.85
CA ALA A 37 18.60 17.78 -10.36
C ALA A 37 17.26 17.93 -11.09
N VAL A 38 17.24 17.72 -12.42
CA VAL A 38 16.01 17.75 -13.22
C VAL A 38 15.11 16.56 -12.85
N LEU A 39 15.65 15.35 -12.69
CA LEU A 39 14.88 14.17 -12.29
C LEU A 39 14.28 14.33 -10.89
N VAL A 40 15.04 14.85 -9.92
CA VAL A 40 14.56 15.15 -8.56
C VAL A 40 13.48 16.23 -8.60
N ALA A 41 13.67 17.30 -9.39
CA ALA A 41 12.67 18.37 -9.55
C ALA A 41 11.37 17.87 -10.21
N LEU A 42 11.45 16.97 -11.19
CA LEU A 42 10.29 16.34 -11.84
C LEU A 42 9.59 15.38 -10.89
N ALA A 43 10.33 14.56 -10.14
CA ALA A 43 9.77 13.67 -9.11
C ALA A 43 9.11 14.48 -7.99
N GLY A 44 9.71 15.58 -7.53
CA GLY A 44 9.15 16.46 -6.52
C GLY A 44 7.89 17.23 -7.01
N ARG A 45 7.77 17.52 -8.32
CA ARG A 45 6.55 18.08 -8.90
C ARG A 45 5.43 17.05 -9.04
N ALA A 46 5.76 15.82 -9.39
CA ALA A 46 4.79 14.71 -9.46
C ALA A 46 4.28 14.28 -8.06
N ALA A 47 5.08 14.50 -7.01
CA ALA A 47 4.77 14.15 -5.63
C ALA A 47 4.03 15.25 -4.83
N ARG A 48 3.62 16.37 -5.46
CA ARG A 48 2.83 17.41 -4.78
C ARG A 48 1.32 17.16 -4.94
N PRO A 49 0.65 16.43 -4.02
CA PRO A 49 -0.78 16.66 -3.80
C PRO A 49 -0.89 17.90 -2.93
N GLY A 50 -1.46 18.95 -3.48
CA GLY A 50 -1.88 20.09 -2.67
C GLY A 50 -2.95 19.65 -1.68
N VAL A 51 -2.64 19.62 -0.42
CA VAL A 51 -3.47 19.96 0.75
C VAL A 51 -2.58 19.76 1.99
N SER A 52 -2.40 20.80 2.77
CA SER A 52 -1.85 20.74 4.13
C SER A 52 -2.77 19.90 5.00
N ARG A 53 -2.24 18.79 5.53
CA ARG A 53 -2.94 17.88 6.43
C ARG A 53 -2.64 18.24 7.88
N PRO A 54 -3.62 18.14 8.78
CA PRO A 54 -3.32 18.09 10.19
C PRO A 54 -2.54 16.80 10.49
N ASP A 55 -1.47 16.93 11.28
CA ASP A 55 -0.68 15.82 11.78
C ASP A 55 -1.55 14.96 12.71
N VAL A 56 -2.03 13.84 12.22
CA VAL A 56 -2.58 12.79 13.07
C VAL A 56 -1.47 11.79 13.33
N SER A 57 -0.79 11.96 14.45
CA SER A 57 0.14 10.96 14.97
C SER A 57 -0.67 9.83 15.59
N TRP A 58 -0.56 8.65 15.01
CA TRP A 58 -1.08 7.43 15.64
C TRP A 58 -0.23 7.13 16.87
N PRO A 59 -0.82 6.91 18.07
CA PRO A 59 -0.05 6.42 19.19
C PRO A 59 0.55 5.07 18.80
N GLY A 60 1.88 4.96 18.85
CA GLY A 60 2.60 3.71 18.61
C GLY A 60 2.31 2.71 19.73
N GLY A 61 1.17 2.04 19.67
CA GLY A 61 0.77 0.98 20.56
C GLY A 61 0.49 -0.30 19.79
N SER A 62 0.77 -1.44 20.38
CA SER A 62 0.38 -2.74 19.88
C SER A 62 -1.15 -2.82 19.78
N TRP A 63 -1.64 -3.31 18.66
CA TRP A 63 -3.05 -3.53 18.39
C TRP A 63 -3.68 -4.42 19.48
N PRO A 64 -4.92 -4.11 19.99
CA PRO A 64 -5.55 -4.86 21.07
C PRO A 64 -5.82 -6.34 20.80
N GLY A 65 -5.80 -6.78 19.54
CA GLY A 65 -6.03 -8.17 19.10
C GLY A 65 -4.79 -9.03 18.90
N GLY A 66 -3.60 -8.56 19.26
CA GLY A 66 -2.34 -9.25 18.97
C GLY A 66 -1.73 -8.82 17.64
N SER A 67 -0.65 -9.49 17.19
CA SER A 67 -0.05 -9.19 15.91
C SER A 67 -1.07 -9.38 14.78
N TRP A 68 -1.33 -8.31 14.03
CA TRP A 68 -2.15 -8.33 12.83
C TRP A 68 -1.70 -9.46 11.89
N PRO A 69 -2.62 -10.29 11.34
CA PRO A 69 -2.25 -11.43 10.50
C PRO A 69 -1.51 -11.05 9.21
N GLY A 70 -1.57 -9.78 8.80
CA GLY A 70 -0.92 -9.24 7.61
C GLY A 70 0.37 -8.46 7.86
N GLY A 71 0.94 -8.51 9.07
CA GLY A 71 2.10 -7.69 9.42
C GLY A 71 1.68 -6.32 9.98
N SER A 72 2.64 -5.50 10.39
CA SER A 72 2.38 -4.14 10.89
C SER A 72 1.46 -3.38 9.95
N TRP A 73 0.45 -2.70 10.49
CA TRP A 73 -0.34 -1.68 9.79
C TRP A 73 0.58 -0.87 8.90
N PRO A 74 0.19 -0.59 7.65
CA PRO A 74 0.91 0.42 6.88
C PRO A 74 0.81 1.71 7.70
N THR A 75 1.84 1.97 8.51
CA THR A 75 1.94 3.19 9.32
C THR A 75 2.00 4.37 8.37
N VAL A 76 0.86 4.94 8.03
CA VAL A 76 0.73 6.18 7.24
C VAL A 76 0.94 7.40 8.14
N SER A 77 1.36 7.20 9.37
CA SER A 77 1.75 8.28 10.28
C SER A 77 3.25 8.45 10.33
N ARG A 78 3.84 8.79 9.19
CA ARG A 78 5.10 9.54 9.27
C ARG A 78 4.74 11.00 9.38
N THR A 79 5.12 11.61 10.49
CA THR A 79 5.06 13.07 10.67
C THR A 79 5.65 13.73 9.42
N SER A 80 5.17 14.92 9.04
CA SER A 80 5.76 15.69 7.92
C SER A 80 7.29 15.75 8.06
N ALA A 81 7.80 15.93 9.27
CA ALA A 81 9.23 15.93 9.60
C ALA A 81 9.96 14.60 9.27
N THR A 82 9.35 13.43 9.47
CA THR A 82 9.99 12.15 9.11
C THR A 82 9.95 11.89 7.61
N ARG A 83 8.93 12.38 6.91
CA ARG A 83 8.84 12.32 5.45
C ARG A 83 9.85 13.27 4.80
N ASP A 84 10.02 14.46 5.38
CA ASP A 84 11.03 15.44 4.94
C ASP A 84 12.44 14.89 5.21
N PHE A 85 12.66 14.21 6.34
CA PHE A 85 13.94 13.58 6.65
C PHE A 85 14.26 12.39 5.73
N GLU A 86 13.27 11.57 5.36
CA GLU A 86 13.48 10.48 4.38
C GLU A 86 13.69 10.98 2.96
N SER A 87 12.97 12.01 2.54
CA SER A 87 13.23 12.65 1.25
C SER A 87 14.63 13.26 1.22
N LEU A 88 15.05 13.91 2.30
CA LEU A 88 16.41 14.42 2.47
C LEU A 88 17.48 13.33 2.46
N LEU A 89 17.22 12.17 3.09
CA LEU A 89 18.12 11.02 3.05
C LEU A 89 18.24 10.42 1.64
N VAL A 90 17.13 10.32 0.92
CA VAL A 90 17.13 9.84 -0.48
C VAL A 90 17.88 10.82 -1.39
N ASP A 91 17.66 12.13 -1.21
CA ASP A 91 18.35 13.17 -1.95
C ASP A 91 19.85 13.20 -1.61
N ALA A 92 20.20 13.07 -0.33
CA ALA A 92 21.59 12.96 0.12
C ALA A 92 22.28 11.69 -0.42
N ALA A 93 21.60 10.54 -0.40
CA ALA A 93 22.10 9.30 -1.00
C ALA A 93 22.30 9.44 -2.52
N GLY A 94 21.38 10.13 -3.21
CA GLY A 94 21.51 10.46 -4.63
C GLY A 94 22.73 11.35 -4.92
N LEU A 95 22.94 12.38 -4.10
CA LEU A 95 24.11 13.26 -4.19
C LEU A 95 25.43 12.50 -3.91
N CYS A 96 25.45 11.67 -2.87
CA CYS A 96 26.62 10.83 -2.54
C CYS A 96 26.93 9.84 -3.70
N ALA A 97 25.92 9.21 -4.27
CA ALA A 97 26.09 8.34 -5.43
C ALA A 97 26.61 9.12 -6.64
N GLY A 98 26.13 10.34 -6.86
CA GLY A 98 26.63 11.23 -7.92
C GLY A 98 28.10 11.60 -7.76
N VAL A 99 28.52 11.94 -6.53
CA VAL A 99 29.91 12.25 -6.21
C VAL A 99 30.79 11.01 -6.40
N LEU A 100 30.35 9.83 -5.94
CA LEU A 100 31.09 8.57 -6.13
C LEU A 100 31.26 8.20 -7.61
N VAL A 101 30.20 8.38 -8.41
CA VAL A 101 30.27 8.17 -9.87
C VAL A 101 31.23 9.16 -10.51
N THR A 102 31.21 10.42 -10.08
CA THR A 102 32.16 11.45 -10.60
C THR A 102 33.60 11.08 -10.28
N ILE A 103 33.88 10.68 -9.03
CA ILE A 103 35.22 10.23 -8.62
C ILE A 103 35.62 8.96 -9.41
N ALA A 104 34.70 8.01 -9.58
CA ALA A 104 34.94 6.81 -10.36
C ALA A 104 35.26 7.12 -11.83
N CYS A 105 34.56 8.10 -12.42
CA CYS A 105 34.80 8.56 -13.80
C CYS A 105 36.20 9.19 -13.97
N THR A 106 36.68 9.90 -12.96
CA THR A 106 38.02 10.51 -12.99
C THR A 106 39.15 9.47 -12.83
N LEU A 107 38.85 8.33 -12.18
CA LEU A 107 39.82 7.25 -11.95
C LEU A 107 39.89 6.27 -13.12
N SER A 108 38.80 5.90 -13.75
CA SER A 108 38.76 5.02 -14.91
C SER A 108 37.34 4.95 -15.50
N TRP A 109 37.25 5.07 -16.86
CA TRP A 109 36.00 4.88 -17.58
C TRP A 109 35.38 3.47 -17.36
N VAL A 110 36.20 2.46 -17.04
CA VAL A 110 35.76 1.09 -16.72
C VAL A 110 34.91 1.07 -15.43
N MET A 111 35.26 1.91 -14.45
CA MET A 111 34.47 2.03 -13.22
C MET A 111 33.08 2.59 -13.47
N LEU A 112 32.89 3.40 -14.53
CA LEU A 112 31.58 3.89 -14.93
C LEU A 112 30.67 2.76 -15.39
N VAL A 113 31.19 1.83 -16.18
CA VAL A 113 30.45 0.66 -16.70
C VAL A 113 30.00 -0.24 -15.55
N VAL A 114 30.80 -0.33 -14.47
CA VAL A 114 30.48 -1.13 -13.29
C VAL A 114 29.53 -0.40 -12.33
N ALA A 115 29.67 0.93 -12.18
CA ALA A 115 28.89 1.72 -11.24
C ALA A 115 27.47 2.11 -11.75
N LEU A 116 27.32 2.31 -13.07
CA LEU A 116 26.03 2.72 -13.67
C LEU A 116 24.88 1.71 -13.45
N PRO A 117 25.05 0.40 -13.69
CA PRO A 117 23.95 -0.55 -13.51
C PRO A 117 23.33 -0.57 -12.13
N PRO A 118 24.08 -0.64 -11.01
CA PRO A 118 23.47 -0.60 -9.68
C PRO A 118 22.78 0.74 -9.37
N VAL A 119 23.30 1.87 -9.86
CA VAL A 119 22.65 3.19 -9.68
C VAL A 119 21.34 3.24 -10.45
N ILE A 120 21.30 2.78 -11.70
CA ILE A 120 20.08 2.72 -12.52
C ILE A 120 19.06 1.77 -11.88
N LEU A 121 19.48 0.60 -11.39
CA LEU A 121 18.61 -0.35 -10.70
C LEU A 121 18.03 0.24 -9.44
N LEU A 122 18.82 0.96 -8.65
CA LEU A 122 18.37 1.62 -7.43
C LEU A 122 17.34 2.72 -7.76
N GLN A 123 17.63 3.59 -8.73
CA GLN A 123 16.70 4.63 -9.18
C GLN A 123 15.40 4.03 -9.71
N ARG A 124 15.49 2.97 -10.50
CA ARG A 124 14.31 2.27 -11.04
C ARG A 124 13.48 1.63 -9.92
N SER A 125 14.13 1.05 -8.92
CA SER A 125 13.45 0.47 -7.76
C SER A 125 12.70 1.54 -6.94
N LEU A 126 13.34 2.68 -6.68
CA LEU A 126 12.73 3.81 -5.98
C LEU A 126 11.55 4.41 -6.76
N LEU A 127 11.71 4.60 -8.07
CA LEU A 127 10.64 5.08 -8.95
C LEU A 127 9.46 4.09 -8.98
N HIS A 128 9.72 2.78 -9.04
CA HIS A 128 8.67 1.76 -8.97
C HIS A 128 7.93 1.77 -7.63
N GLN A 129 8.63 1.99 -6.51
CA GLN A 129 7.99 2.12 -5.20
C GLN A 129 7.10 3.37 -5.13
N GLN A 130 7.57 4.50 -5.68
CA GLN A 130 6.78 5.75 -5.76
C GLN A 130 5.55 5.58 -6.64
N LEU A 131 5.67 4.93 -7.80
CA LEU A 131 4.54 4.65 -8.70
C LEU A 131 3.52 3.71 -8.05
N ARG A 132 3.96 2.69 -7.33
CA ARG A 132 3.08 1.81 -6.55
C ARG A 132 2.39 2.54 -5.40
N ALA A 133 3.11 3.43 -4.71
CA ALA A 133 2.51 4.27 -3.66
C ALA A 133 1.54 5.32 -4.21
N ALA A 134 1.73 5.77 -5.46
CA ALA A 134 0.82 6.65 -6.18
C ALA A 134 -0.38 5.90 -6.80
N ALA A 135 -0.28 4.60 -7.01
CA ALA A 135 -1.42 3.79 -7.44
C ALA A 135 -2.51 3.82 -6.36
N GLN A 136 -3.73 4.14 -6.75
CA GLN A 136 -4.87 4.21 -5.82
C GLN A 136 -5.63 2.87 -5.72
N SER A 137 -5.42 1.99 -6.69
CA SER A 137 -6.14 0.73 -6.81
C SER A 137 -5.27 -0.47 -6.49
N ASP A 138 -5.87 -1.49 -5.90
CA ASP A 138 -5.27 -2.81 -5.73
C ASP A 138 -5.28 -3.56 -7.08
N PRO A 139 -4.13 -4.08 -7.56
CA PRO A 139 -4.03 -4.66 -8.90
C PRO A 139 -4.79 -5.98 -9.08
N LYS A 140 -5.13 -6.68 -8.01
CA LYS A 140 -5.85 -7.96 -8.06
C LYS A 140 -7.37 -7.79 -8.07
N THR A 141 -7.85 -6.75 -7.40
CA THR A 141 -9.28 -6.54 -7.17
C THR A 141 -9.85 -5.32 -7.87
N GLY A 142 -9.01 -4.38 -8.31
CA GLY A 142 -9.43 -3.09 -8.88
C GLY A 142 -10.02 -2.12 -7.87
N LEU A 143 -10.23 -2.53 -6.61
CA LEU A 143 -10.73 -1.68 -5.53
C LEU A 143 -9.65 -0.70 -5.05
N LEU A 144 -10.04 0.28 -4.23
CA LEU A 144 -9.06 1.12 -3.56
C LEU A 144 -8.11 0.26 -2.73
N ASN A 145 -6.81 0.56 -2.81
CA ASN A 145 -5.85 -0.04 -1.89
C ASN A 145 -5.98 0.58 -0.49
N ALA A 146 -5.35 -0.02 0.51
CA ALA A 146 -5.46 0.40 1.91
C ALA A 146 -5.16 1.90 2.11
N VAL A 147 -4.14 2.44 1.43
CA VAL A 147 -3.73 3.86 1.56
C VAL A 147 -4.76 4.80 0.95
N ALA A 148 -5.26 4.49 -0.24
CA ALA A 148 -6.26 5.31 -0.91
C ALA A 148 -7.61 5.22 -0.18
N TRP A 149 -8.00 4.02 0.25
CA TRP A 149 -9.20 3.82 1.03
C TRP A 149 -9.16 4.62 2.35
N GLN A 150 -8.06 4.53 3.10
CA GLN A 150 -7.93 5.26 4.38
C GLN A 150 -8.14 6.77 4.18
N ARG A 151 -7.57 7.35 3.12
CA ARG A 151 -7.74 8.77 2.82
C ARG A 151 -9.19 9.15 2.59
N GLU A 152 -9.90 8.37 1.79
CA GLU A 152 -11.32 8.61 1.53
C GLU A 152 -12.15 8.38 2.79
N ALA A 153 -11.84 7.34 3.57
CA ALA A 153 -12.52 7.01 4.81
C ALA A 153 -12.40 8.15 5.85
N GLU A 154 -11.18 8.67 6.08
CA GLU A 154 -10.94 9.81 6.97
C GLU A 154 -11.78 11.03 6.58
N GLN A 155 -11.88 11.32 5.28
CA GLN A 155 -12.67 12.44 4.78
C GLN A 155 -14.16 12.22 5.01
N ARG A 156 -14.68 11.00 4.72
CA ARG A 156 -16.10 10.66 4.90
C ARG A 156 -16.51 10.65 6.36
N ILE A 157 -15.74 9.99 7.23
CA ILE A 157 -15.99 9.96 8.68
C ILE A 157 -15.87 11.37 9.29
N GLY A 158 -14.80 12.12 8.96
CA GLY A 158 -14.64 13.49 9.43
C GLY A 158 -15.77 14.42 8.97
N ARG A 159 -16.31 14.23 7.75
CA ARG A 159 -17.48 14.99 7.28
C ARG A 159 -18.76 14.56 8.03
N ALA A 160 -18.99 13.25 8.19
CA ALA A 160 -20.15 12.74 8.91
C ALA A 160 -20.19 13.28 10.35
N ARG A 161 -19.05 13.22 11.06
CA ARG A 161 -18.93 13.77 12.42
C ARG A 161 -19.25 15.26 12.50
N ARG A 162 -18.70 16.08 11.58
CA ARG A 162 -18.98 17.53 11.57
C ARG A 162 -20.44 17.88 11.28
N LEU A 163 -21.12 17.06 10.49
CA LEU A 163 -22.53 17.26 10.12
C LEU A 163 -23.52 16.59 11.09
N GLY A 164 -23.04 15.82 12.07
CA GLY A 164 -23.90 15.02 12.95
C GLY A 164 -24.67 13.93 12.21
N VAL A 165 -24.12 13.43 11.07
CA VAL A 165 -24.74 12.38 10.25
C VAL A 165 -24.13 11.03 10.62
N ALA A 166 -24.94 9.99 10.66
CA ALA A 166 -24.49 8.64 10.92
C ALA A 166 -23.49 8.16 9.85
N ALA A 167 -22.58 7.30 10.25
CA ALA A 167 -21.69 6.57 9.32
C ALA A 167 -21.34 5.22 9.94
N GLY A 168 -21.26 4.18 9.10
CA GLY A 168 -20.83 2.84 9.49
C GLY A 168 -19.53 2.44 8.85
N ILE A 169 -18.81 1.51 9.49
CA ILE A 169 -17.65 0.82 8.93
C ILE A 169 -17.93 -0.68 8.93
N LEU A 170 -17.56 -1.32 7.82
CA LEU A 170 -17.54 -2.78 7.71
C LEU A 170 -16.10 -3.23 7.53
N LEU A 171 -15.69 -4.23 8.30
CA LEU A 171 -14.46 -4.98 8.06
C LEU A 171 -14.86 -6.42 7.66
N VAL A 172 -14.47 -6.83 6.46
CA VAL A 172 -14.88 -8.08 5.83
C VAL A 172 -13.67 -8.96 5.60
N ASP A 173 -13.77 -10.24 5.95
CA ASP A 173 -12.67 -11.21 5.78
C ASP A 173 -13.22 -12.50 5.15
N ILE A 174 -12.52 -13.03 4.14
CA ILE A 174 -12.90 -14.28 3.48
C ILE A 174 -12.54 -15.46 4.38
N ASP A 175 -13.55 -16.20 4.78
CA ASP A 175 -13.37 -17.35 5.66
C ASP A 175 -12.54 -18.44 4.99
N HIS A 176 -11.52 -18.93 5.71
CA HIS A 176 -10.67 -20.04 5.28
C HIS A 176 -9.93 -19.83 3.94
N PHE A 177 -9.64 -18.58 3.55
CA PHE A 177 -8.98 -18.25 2.29
C PHE A 177 -7.65 -18.97 2.11
N LYS A 178 -6.86 -19.10 3.19
CA LYS A 178 -5.61 -19.88 3.16
C LYS A 178 -5.85 -21.32 2.69
N ARG A 179 -6.92 -21.98 3.17
CA ARG A 179 -7.25 -23.34 2.75
C ARG A 179 -7.58 -23.42 1.26
N VAL A 180 -8.21 -22.39 0.70
CA VAL A 180 -8.46 -22.31 -0.75
C VAL A 180 -7.13 -22.26 -1.51
N ASN A 181 -6.21 -21.38 -1.09
CA ASN A 181 -4.88 -21.29 -1.69
C ASN A 181 -4.10 -22.60 -1.59
N ASP A 182 -4.12 -23.25 -0.42
CA ASP A 182 -3.40 -24.50 -0.16
C ASP A 182 -3.98 -25.67 -0.98
N THR A 183 -5.29 -25.67 -1.26
CA THR A 183 -5.99 -26.76 -1.97
C THR A 183 -6.00 -26.56 -3.49
N TYR A 184 -6.29 -25.31 -3.97
CA TYR A 184 -6.54 -25.02 -5.38
C TYR A 184 -5.46 -24.13 -6.01
N GLY A 185 -4.45 -23.72 -5.22
CA GLY A 185 -3.36 -22.87 -5.66
C GLY A 185 -3.70 -21.37 -5.61
N HIS A 186 -2.65 -20.53 -5.63
CA HIS A 186 -2.78 -19.08 -5.50
C HIS A 186 -3.56 -18.40 -6.63
N LEU A 187 -3.56 -18.99 -7.84
CA LEU A 187 -4.34 -18.43 -8.96
C LEU A 187 -5.85 -18.57 -8.73
N ALA A 188 -6.31 -19.68 -8.16
CA ALA A 188 -7.71 -19.85 -7.78
C ALA A 188 -8.10 -18.89 -6.65
N GLY A 189 -7.19 -18.67 -5.69
CA GLY A 189 -7.38 -17.65 -4.66
C GLY A 189 -7.47 -16.23 -5.23
N ASP A 190 -6.67 -15.89 -6.23
CA ASP A 190 -6.72 -14.59 -6.90
C ASP A 190 -8.04 -14.40 -7.68
N ASP A 191 -8.52 -15.42 -8.38
CA ASP A 191 -9.82 -15.40 -9.05
C ASP A 191 -10.97 -15.21 -8.03
N LEU A 192 -10.88 -15.88 -6.89
CA LEU A 192 -11.85 -15.74 -5.80
C LEU A 192 -11.83 -14.34 -5.17
N LEU A 193 -10.65 -13.76 -4.96
CA LEU A 193 -10.50 -12.38 -4.49
C LEU A 193 -11.15 -11.39 -5.45
N ALA A 194 -10.91 -11.56 -6.76
CA ALA A 194 -11.50 -10.70 -7.79
C ALA A 194 -13.02 -10.84 -7.84
N ALA A 195 -13.55 -12.08 -7.77
CA ALA A 195 -14.97 -12.35 -7.72
C ALA A 195 -15.64 -11.74 -6.48
N THR A 196 -15.01 -11.88 -5.31
CA THR A 196 -15.49 -11.29 -4.05
C THR A 196 -15.50 -9.77 -4.15
N ALA A 197 -14.42 -9.15 -4.61
CA ALA A 197 -14.32 -7.70 -4.80
C ALA A 197 -15.41 -7.17 -5.75
N SER A 198 -15.63 -7.84 -6.88
CA SER A 198 -16.67 -7.50 -7.84
C SER A 198 -18.07 -7.58 -7.22
N THR A 199 -18.35 -8.66 -6.48
CA THR A 199 -19.64 -8.86 -5.80
C THR A 199 -19.86 -7.78 -4.73
N LEU A 200 -18.88 -7.48 -3.91
CA LEU A 200 -18.97 -6.40 -2.91
C LEU A 200 -19.22 -5.06 -3.61
N GLY A 201 -18.45 -4.74 -4.66
CA GLY A 201 -18.57 -3.48 -5.40
C GLY A 201 -19.92 -3.26 -6.05
N GLN A 202 -20.57 -4.33 -6.56
CA GLN A 202 -21.89 -4.27 -7.18
C GLN A 202 -23.02 -4.06 -6.16
N HIS A 203 -22.77 -4.36 -4.88
CA HIS A 203 -23.79 -4.34 -3.83
C HIS A 203 -23.59 -3.23 -2.78
N VAL A 204 -22.58 -2.36 -2.94
CA VAL A 204 -22.45 -1.10 -2.21
C VAL A 204 -22.96 0.06 -3.05
N ARG A 205 -23.28 1.20 -2.41
CA ARG A 205 -23.79 2.40 -3.08
C ARG A 205 -22.61 3.20 -3.67
N ALA A 206 -22.89 4.05 -4.65
CA ALA A 206 -21.86 4.94 -5.21
C ALA A 206 -21.25 5.93 -4.20
N CYS A 207 -21.94 6.23 -3.10
CA CYS A 207 -21.41 7.05 -2.03
C CYS A 207 -20.56 6.28 -1.01
N ASP A 208 -20.65 4.94 -0.99
CA ASP A 208 -19.86 4.10 -0.11
C ASP A 208 -18.43 3.99 -0.62
N VAL A 209 -17.49 3.79 0.28
CA VAL A 209 -16.07 3.70 -0.06
C VAL A 209 -15.56 2.30 0.26
N LEU A 210 -15.40 1.49 -0.78
CA LEU A 210 -14.92 0.11 -0.67
C LEU A 210 -13.44 0.02 -1.04
N GLY A 211 -12.66 -0.73 -0.26
CA GLY A 211 -11.25 -0.98 -0.51
C GLY A 211 -10.80 -2.37 -0.07
N ARG A 212 -9.64 -2.78 -0.57
CA ARG A 212 -8.93 -3.96 -0.08
C ARG A 212 -7.91 -3.52 0.96
N PHE A 213 -8.05 -4.05 2.16
CA PHE A 213 -7.24 -3.64 3.30
C PHE A 213 -5.92 -4.42 3.38
N GLY A 214 -5.95 -5.72 3.06
CA GLY A 214 -4.78 -6.60 2.99
C GLY A 214 -5.20 -8.03 2.67
N GLY A 215 -4.29 -8.88 2.25
CA GLY A 215 -4.52 -10.32 2.06
C GLY A 215 -5.90 -10.68 1.49
N GLU A 216 -6.77 -11.19 2.34
CA GLU A 216 -8.16 -11.56 2.10
C GLU A 216 -9.20 -10.60 2.73
N GLU A 217 -8.75 -9.41 3.17
CA GLU A 217 -9.56 -8.46 3.93
C GLU A 217 -10.01 -7.28 3.07
N PHE A 218 -11.30 -6.96 3.18
CA PHE A 218 -11.93 -5.80 2.56
C PHE A 218 -12.53 -4.90 3.62
N VAL A 219 -12.67 -3.63 3.28
CA VAL A 219 -13.17 -2.62 4.19
C VAL A 219 -14.09 -1.66 3.46
N ALA A 220 -15.18 -1.26 4.11
CA ALA A 220 -16.11 -0.29 3.54
C ALA A 220 -16.50 0.78 4.56
N VAL A 221 -16.62 2.04 4.10
CA VAL A 221 -17.27 3.13 4.83
C VAL A 221 -18.62 3.36 4.19
N LEU A 222 -19.65 3.47 5.03
CA LEU A 222 -21.05 3.64 4.66
C LEU A 222 -21.56 4.99 5.18
N PRO A 223 -21.37 6.10 4.45
CA PRO A 223 -21.88 7.40 4.86
C PRO A 223 -23.42 7.39 4.93
N GLY A 224 -23.98 7.93 6.01
CA GLY A 224 -25.42 7.98 6.25
C GLY A 224 -26.01 6.70 6.88
N ALA A 225 -25.25 5.62 7.00
CA ALA A 225 -25.72 4.39 7.60
C ALA A 225 -25.35 4.33 9.09
N GLY A 226 -26.35 4.28 9.96
CA GLY A 226 -26.18 3.94 11.37
C GLY A 226 -25.94 2.43 11.55
N GLN A 227 -25.73 1.98 12.79
CA GLN A 227 -25.38 0.59 13.10
C GLN A 227 -26.37 -0.42 12.52
N GLN A 228 -27.66 -0.20 12.67
CA GLN A 228 -28.69 -1.12 12.16
C GLN A 228 -28.66 -1.23 10.62
N GLU A 229 -28.57 -0.10 9.91
CA GLU A 229 -28.48 -0.08 8.47
C GLU A 229 -27.16 -0.70 7.98
N ALA A 230 -26.04 -0.42 8.64
CA ALA A 230 -24.75 -1.03 8.34
C ALA A 230 -24.79 -2.57 8.50
N CYS A 231 -25.46 -3.07 9.56
CA CYS A 231 -25.68 -4.51 9.73
C CYS A 231 -26.55 -5.11 8.61
N HIS A 232 -27.61 -4.43 8.18
CA HIS A 232 -28.43 -4.91 7.05
C HIS A 232 -27.63 -4.94 5.74
N ILE A 233 -26.80 -3.94 5.49
CA ILE A 233 -25.89 -3.93 4.32
C ILE A 233 -24.90 -5.08 4.43
N ALA A 234 -24.27 -5.28 5.59
CA ALA A 234 -23.30 -6.34 5.83
C ALA A 234 -23.90 -7.74 5.62
N GLU A 235 -25.12 -8.01 6.13
CA GLU A 235 -25.81 -9.29 5.93
C GLU A 235 -26.15 -9.53 4.45
N ARG A 236 -26.57 -8.49 3.72
CA ARG A 236 -26.79 -8.57 2.28
C ARG A 236 -25.49 -8.93 1.54
N LEU A 237 -24.37 -8.25 1.86
CA LEU A 237 -23.06 -8.53 1.26
C LEU A 237 -22.61 -9.95 1.56
N ARG A 238 -22.72 -10.40 2.82
CA ARG A 238 -22.41 -11.77 3.24
C ARG A 238 -23.22 -12.80 2.43
N GLY A 239 -24.54 -12.58 2.30
CA GLY A 239 -25.40 -13.45 1.50
C GLY A 239 -24.98 -13.54 0.05
N ARG A 240 -24.60 -12.41 -0.58
CA ARG A 240 -24.14 -12.36 -1.96
C ARG A 240 -22.78 -13.02 -2.17
N VAL A 241 -21.86 -12.87 -1.24
CA VAL A 241 -20.57 -13.57 -1.32
C VAL A 241 -20.75 -15.08 -1.24
N ARG A 242 -21.67 -15.56 -0.42
CA ARG A 242 -21.98 -16.99 -0.32
C ARG A 242 -22.52 -17.61 -1.62
N GLU A 243 -23.08 -16.81 -2.52
CA GLU A 243 -23.57 -17.23 -3.84
C GLU A 243 -22.45 -17.33 -4.89
N ILE A 244 -21.21 -16.86 -4.55
CA ILE A 244 -20.07 -16.93 -5.47
C ILE A 244 -19.66 -18.38 -5.66
N ALA A 245 -19.56 -18.80 -6.93
CA ALA A 245 -18.99 -20.05 -7.35
C ALA A 245 -17.93 -19.77 -8.42
N VAL A 246 -16.65 -20.00 -8.09
CA VAL A 246 -15.53 -19.84 -9.02
C VAL A 246 -15.10 -21.22 -9.51
N PRO A 247 -14.90 -21.45 -10.82
CA PRO A 247 -14.42 -22.73 -11.31
C PRO A 247 -13.08 -23.11 -10.67
N ALA A 248 -12.97 -24.32 -10.16
CA ALA A 248 -11.71 -24.82 -9.61
C ALA A 248 -10.72 -25.02 -10.76
N ARG A 249 -9.58 -24.33 -10.72
CA ARG A 249 -8.53 -24.48 -11.74
C ARG A 249 -7.93 -25.89 -11.67
N GLY A 250 -7.92 -26.59 -12.80
CA GLY A 250 -7.48 -28.00 -12.89
C GLY A 250 -8.57 -29.00 -12.56
N ALA A 251 -9.81 -28.56 -12.39
CA ALA A 251 -10.96 -29.43 -12.24
C ALA A 251 -11.13 -30.33 -13.47
N THR A 252 -11.44 -31.58 -13.24
CA THR A 252 -11.74 -32.55 -14.30
C THR A 252 -13.22 -32.49 -14.71
N SER A 253 -14.05 -31.79 -13.91
CA SER A 253 -15.48 -31.57 -14.17
C SER A 253 -15.81 -30.07 -14.18
N PRO A 254 -16.69 -29.61 -15.08
CA PRO A 254 -17.20 -28.23 -15.09
C PRO A 254 -17.96 -27.85 -13.81
N ASP A 255 -18.42 -28.84 -13.04
CA ASP A 255 -19.19 -28.65 -11.81
C ASP A 255 -18.31 -28.44 -10.56
N ASP A 256 -16.99 -28.64 -10.67
CA ASP A 256 -16.05 -28.42 -9.57
C ASP A 256 -15.87 -26.91 -9.35
N THR A 257 -16.61 -26.35 -8.43
CA THR A 257 -16.57 -24.92 -8.07
C THR A 257 -16.08 -24.73 -6.66
N VAL A 258 -15.33 -23.63 -6.44
CA VAL A 258 -14.89 -23.16 -5.13
C VAL A 258 -15.88 -22.14 -4.63
N THR A 259 -16.46 -22.38 -3.46
CA THR A 259 -17.34 -21.46 -2.75
C THR A 259 -16.69 -20.99 -1.46
N VAL A 260 -17.03 -19.80 -1.00
CA VAL A 260 -16.54 -19.23 0.25
C VAL A 260 -17.64 -18.52 1.00
N THR A 261 -17.37 -18.26 2.27
CA THR A 261 -18.16 -17.37 3.12
C THR A 261 -17.29 -16.19 3.58
N VAL A 262 -17.90 -15.18 4.14
CA VAL A 262 -17.22 -14.05 4.77
C VAL A 262 -17.74 -13.84 6.19
N SER A 263 -16.81 -13.48 7.07
CA SER A 263 -17.12 -12.92 8.37
C SER A 263 -17.03 -11.40 8.31
N ILE A 264 -17.95 -10.69 8.93
CA ILE A 264 -18.03 -9.23 8.87
C ILE A 264 -18.16 -8.65 10.28
N GLY A 265 -17.28 -7.70 10.61
CA GLY A 265 -17.36 -6.84 11.77
C GLY A 265 -17.95 -5.48 11.40
N VAL A 266 -18.87 -4.97 12.18
CA VAL A 266 -19.57 -3.69 11.96
C VAL A 266 -19.33 -2.76 13.13
N ALA A 267 -19.00 -1.50 12.84
CA ALA A 267 -18.94 -0.42 13.82
C ALA A 267 -19.66 0.82 13.28
N ALA A 268 -20.19 1.66 14.17
CA ALA A 268 -20.94 2.86 13.84
C ALA A 268 -20.41 4.08 14.58
N LEU A 269 -20.30 5.20 13.85
CA LEU A 269 -19.86 6.50 14.37
C LEU A 269 -20.79 6.97 15.50
N GLY A 270 -20.18 7.41 16.63
CA GLY A 270 -20.88 7.88 17.81
C GLY A 270 -21.37 6.78 18.76
N LEU A 271 -21.33 5.51 18.36
CA LEU A 271 -21.62 4.35 19.22
C LEU A 271 -20.35 3.58 19.58
N ASP A 272 -19.54 3.28 18.56
CA ASP A 272 -18.37 2.42 18.68
C ASP A 272 -17.06 3.20 18.55
N GLY A 273 -17.12 4.51 18.33
CA GLY A 273 -15.97 5.41 18.21
C GLY A 273 -16.32 6.75 17.59
N GLU A 274 -15.42 7.73 17.76
CA GLU A 274 -15.57 9.11 17.29
C GLU A 274 -14.69 9.41 16.06
N ASP A 275 -13.74 8.53 15.77
CA ASP A 275 -12.84 8.68 14.62
C ASP A 275 -12.63 7.36 13.87
N LEU A 276 -11.93 7.43 12.74
CA LEU A 276 -11.69 6.26 11.88
C LEU A 276 -10.95 5.14 12.61
N PHE A 277 -10.02 5.49 13.52
CA PHE A 277 -9.21 4.50 14.20
C PHE A 277 -10.04 3.71 15.21
N GLU A 278 -10.80 4.41 16.05
CA GLU A 278 -11.67 3.78 17.04
C GLU A 278 -12.70 2.87 16.36
N LEU A 279 -13.29 3.35 15.26
CA LEU A 279 -14.24 2.57 14.47
C LEU A 279 -13.62 1.32 13.83
N LEU A 280 -12.40 1.42 13.31
CA LEU A 280 -11.69 0.25 12.78
C LEU A 280 -11.35 -0.75 13.89
N ALA A 281 -10.93 -0.26 15.07
CA ALA A 281 -10.67 -1.11 16.22
C ALA A 281 -11.93 -1.86 16.69
N ALA A 282 -13.06 -1.16 16.74
CA ALA A 282 -14.34 -1.75 17.08
C ALA A 282 -14.81 -2.77 16.02
N ALA A 283 -14.68 -2.45 14.74
CA ALA A 283 -15.01 -3.36 13.65
C ALA A 283 -14.13 -4.62 13.65
N ASP A 284 -12.82 -4.50 13.95
CA ASP A 284 -11.93 -5.65 14.08
C ASP A 284 -12.30 -6.56 15.25
N ALA A 285 -12.55 -5.97 16.42
CA ALA A 285 -13.02 -6.74 17.56
C ALA A 285 -14.34 -7.47 17.27
N ALA A 286 -15.26 -6.84 16.53
CA ALA A 286 -16.51 -7.45 16.09
C ALA A 286 -16.26 -8.58 15.07
N LEU A 287 -15.33 -8.39 14.09
CA LEU A 287 -14.91 -9.39 13.14
C LEU A 287 -14.27 -10.61 13.82
N TYR A 288 -13.40 -10.36 14.79
CA TYR A 288 -12.82 -11.42 15.61
C TYR A 288 -13.89 -12.27 16.30
N ARG A 289 -14.93 -11.63 16.86
CA ARG A 289 -16.09 -12.34 17.43
C ARG A 289 -16.84 -13.15 16.39
N ALA A 290 -17.05 -12.61 15.18
CA ALA A 290 -17.67 -13.35 14.09
C ALA A 290 -16.88 -14.62 13.75
N LYS A 291 -15.55 -14.51 13.64
CA LYS A 291 -14.66 -15.65 13.38
C LYS A 291 -14.68 -16.68 14.53
N LYS A 292 -14.66 -16.25 15.78
CA LYS A 292 -14.72 -17.12 16.97
C LYS A 292 -16.06 -17.81 17.12
N SER A 293 -17.16 -17.16 16.77
CA SER A 293 -18.52 -17.70 16.92
C SER A 293 -18.94 -18.67 15.81
N GLY A 294 -18.03 -19.07 14.90
CA GLY A 294 -18.28 -20.06 13.86
C GLY A 294 -18.32 -19.51 12.44
N ARG A 295 -17.82 -18.28 12.23
CA ARG A 295 -17.71 -17.64 10.91
C ARG A 295 -19.04 -17.46 10.18
N ASP A 296 -19.02 -17.07 8.89
CA ASP A 296 -20.19 -16.84 8.02
C ASP A 296 -21.28 -16.04 8.72
N ARG A 297 -20.91 -14.88 9.30
CA ARG A 297 -21.83 -14.02 10.06
C ARG A 297 -21.37 -12.58 10.16
N VAL A 298 -22.31 -11.74 10.50
CA VAL A 298 -22.09 -10.34 10.87
C VAL A 298 -22.12 -10.22 12.40
N CYS A 299 -21.17 -9.47 12.97
CA CYS A 299 -21.16 -9.13 14.38
C CYS A 299 -20.95 -7.62 14.58
N THR A 300 -21.46 -7.11 15.69
CA THR A 300 -21.17 -5.79 16.28
C THR A 300 -20.58 -5.98 17.65
N LEU A 301 -19.99 -4.94 18.22
CA LEU A 301 -19.69 -4.95 19.65
C LEU A 301 -20.98 -4.78 20.47
N PRO A 302 -21.12 -5.45 21.62
CA PRO A 302 -22.20 -5.16 22.54
C PRO A 302 -22.04 -3.74 23.12
N PRO A 303 -23.11 -3.02 23.39
CA PRO A 303 -23.04 -1.74 24.09
C PRO A 303 -22.32 -1.92 25.43
N GLY A 304 -21.20 -1.24 25.62
CA GLY A 304 -20.42 -1.26 26.88
C GLY A 304 -19.19 -2.18 26.91
N ASP A 305 -18.94 -3.00 25.91
CA ASP A 305 -17.65 -3.66 25.76
C ASP A 305 -16.67 -2.66 25.10
N GLU A 306 -15.79 -2.07 25.91
CA GLU A 306 -14.63 -1.35 25.33
C GLU A 306 -13.82 -2.33 24.45
N PRO A 307 -13.33 -1.90 23.28
CA PRO A 307 -12.38 -2.68 22.52
C PRO A 307 -11.22 -3.03 23.45
N LEU A 308 -10.87 -4.31 23.52
CA LEU A 308 -9.81 -4.84 24.38
C LEU A 308 -8.56 -3.95 24.21
N ARG A 309 -8.18 -3.25 25.28
CA ARG A 309 -6.99 -2.39 25.35
C ARG A 309 -5.71 -3.20 25.24
#